data_c81bd0d01384d8c75f6cb9d1341f7ecd
#
_entry.id   c81bd0d01384d8c75f6cb9d1341f7ecd
#
_cell.length_a   1.000
_cell.length_b   1.000
_cell.length_c   1.000
_cell.angle_alpha   90.00
_cell.angle_beta   90.00
_cell.angle_gamma   90.00
#
_symmetry.space_group_name_H-M   'P 1'
#
loop_
_entity.id
_entity.type
_entity.pdbx_description
1 polymer ?
#
loop_
_entity_poly.entity_id
_entity_poly.type
_entity_poly.pdbx_seq_one_letter_code
_entity_poly.pdbx_strand_id
1 'polypeptide(L)'
;MPKWWMRTPSAVVQAVPWLSPQAVQYLESIVKPDFRVIEHGSGGSTLWFAERVKEVIAYEVDLDWFAMLNERKPDNVKLRNANKPSKYKQLFDLLLIDGEPVRDRITWLECAPQIVKPGGWVVLDNANR
;
A
#
# COMPACT_ATOMS: atom_id res chain seq x y z
N MET A 1 -20.92 4.97 9.02
CA MET A 1 -20.60 3.63 9.48
C MET A 1 -19.21 3.63 10.07
N PRO A 2 -19.08 3.23 11.32
CA PRO A 2 -17.73 3.21 11.89
C PRO A 2 -16.91 2.15 11.18
N LYS A 3 -15.73 2.53 10.81
CA LYS A 3 -14.81 1.63 10.14
C LYS A 3 -14.21 0.71 11.18
N TRP A 4 -14.18 -0.58 10.89
CA TRP A 4 -13.75 -1.60 11.85
C TRP A 4 -12.34 -1.39 12.37
N TRP A 5 -11.44 -0.82 11.55
CA TRP A 5 -10.06 -0.56 11.97
C TRP A 5 -9.96 0.51 13.04
N MET A 6 -10.95 1.37 13.16
CA MET A 6 -10.98 2.35 14.24
C MET A 6 -11.21 1.67 15.60
N ARG A 7 -11.72 0.44 15.59
CA ARG A 7 -11.93 -0.37 16.79
C ARG A 7 -10.76 -1.28 17.11
N THR A 8 -9.87 -1.51 16.13
CA THR A 8 -8.73 -2.41 16.29
C THR A 8 -7.48 -1.79 15.72
N PRO A 9 -6.89 -0.80 16.41
CA PRO A 9 -5.60 -0.27 15.98
C PRO A 9 -4.48 -1.32 15.99
N SER A 10 -4.75 -2.51 16.54
CA SER A 10 -3.79 -3.60 16.61
C SER A 10 -3.27 -4.03 15.25
N ALA A 11 -4.08 -3.98 14.18
CA ALA A 11 -3.63 -4.31 12.84
C ALA A 11 -2.53 -3.37 12.35
N VAL A 12 -2.64 -2.09 12.68
CA VAL A 12 -1.60 -1.10 12.39
C VAL A 12 -0.39 -1.33 13.26
N VAL A 13 -0.61 -1.57 14.56
CA VAL A 13 0.47 -1.80 15.51
C VAL A 13 1.24 -3.08 15.16
N GLN A 14 0.54 -4.10 14.68
CA GLN A 14 1.17 -5.37 14.33
C GLN A 14 1.94 -5.31 13.01
N ALA A 15 1.74 -4.28 12.19
CA ALA A 15 2.42 -4.12 10.91
C ALA A 15 2.29 -5.38 10.02
N VAL A 16 1.07 -5.90 9.89
CA VAL A 16 0.79 -7.11 9.12
C VAL A 16 -0.13 -6.75 7.95
N PRO A 17 0.18 -7.19 6.72
CA PRO A 17 -0.72 -6.99 5.60
C PRO A 17 -2.02 -7.77 5.80
N TRP A 18 -3.11 -7.18 5.37
CA TRP A 18 -4.41 -7.81 5.41
C TRP A 18 -4.64 -8.67 4.16
N LEU A 19 -3.71 -9.56 3.94
CA LEU A 19 -3.67 -10.47 2.81
C LEU A 19 -3.69 -11.91 3.33
N SER A 20 -3.92 -12.87 2.44
CA SER A 20 -3.80 -14.26 2.82
C SER A 20 -2.39 -14.60 3.28
N PRO A 21 -2.21 -15.61 4.14
CA PRO A 21 -0.87 -16.04 4.55
C PRO A 21 0.03 -16.40 3.36
N GLN A 22 -0.53 -17.01 2.32
CA GLN A 22 0.22 -17.37 1.12
C GLN A 22 0.70 -16.13 0.37
N ALA A 23 -0.16 -15.09 0.27
CA ALA A 23 0.22 -13.84 -0.36
C ALA A 23 1.34 -13.15 0.42
N VAL A 24 1.26 -13.15 1.74
CA VAL A 24 2.32 -12.57 2.58
C VAL A 24 3.63 -13.32 2.39
N GLN A 25 3.59 -14.65 2.36
CA GLN A 25 4.79 -15.46 2.11
C GLN A 25 5.40 -15.15 0.75
N TYR A 26 4.57 -14.97 -0.26
CA TYR A 26 5.05 -14.62 -1.59
C TYR A 26 5.73 -13.25 -1.60
N LEU A 27 5.08 -12.25 -1.00
CA LEU A 27 5.66 -10.91 -0.86
C LEU A 27 7.00 -10.97 -0.11
N GLU A 28 7.07 -11.73 0.97
CA GLU A 28 8.30 -11.91 1.73
C GLU A 28 9.43 -12.44 0.86
N SER A 29 9.10 -13.29 -0.13
CA SER A 29 10.10 -13.89 -1.02
C SER A 29 10.59 -12.94 -2.11
N ILE A 30 9.83 -11.90 -2.47
CA ILE A 30 10.17 -11.02 -3.59
C ILE A 30 10.66 -9.65 -3.19
N VAL A 31 10.26 -9.14 -2.01
CA VAL A 31 10.68 -7.79 -1.59
C VAL A 31 12.15 -7.78 -1.19
N LYS A 32 12.82 -6.69 -1.53
CA LYS A 32 14.24 -6.48 -1.25
C LYS A 32 14.45 -5.15 -0.54
N PRO A 33 15.54 -5.00 0.22
CA PRO A 33 15.79 -3.77 0.97
C PRO A 33 15.92 -2.51 0.11
N ASP A 34 16.26 -2.63 -1.17
CA ASP A 34 16.36 -1.50 -2.08
C ASP A 34 15.07 -1.20 -2.85
N PHE A 35 14.01 -1.94 -2.59
CA PHE A 35 12.72 -1.72 -3.25
C PHE A 35 12.11 -0.38 -2.86
N ARG A 36 11.41 0.20 -3.84
CA ARG A 36 10.46 1.28 -3.62
C ARG A 36 9.07 0.73 -3.88
N VAL A 37 8.19 0.88 -2.91
CA VAL A 37 6.83 0.33 -2.95
C VAL A 37 5.82 1.49 -2.95
N ILE A 38 4.79 1.37 -3.76
CA ILE A 38 3.67 2.30 -3.76
C ILE A 38 2.39 1.51 -3.50
N GLU A 39 1.51 2.09 -2.67
CA GLU A 39 0.25 1.46 -2.32
C GLU A 39 -0.93 2.36 -2.66
N HIS A 40 -1.98 1.75 -3.23
CA HIS A 40 -3.31 2.30 -3.24
C HIS A 40 -4.03 1.76 -2.01
N GLY A 41 -4.25 2.61 -1.01
CA GLY A 41 -4.67 2.23 0.32
C GLY A 41 -3.51 2.21 1.29
N SER A 42 -3.80 2.17 2.57
CA SER A 42 -2.78 2.17 3.61
C SER A 42 -3.25 1.39 4.82
N GLY A 43 -2.30 0.98 5.66
CA GLY A 43 -2.61 0.25 6.88
C GLY A 43 -1.45 -0.59 7.36
N GLY A 44 -1.76 -1.78 7.84
CA GLY A 44 -0.74 -2.72 8.32
C GLY A 44 0.28 -3.10 7.25
N SER A 45 -0.15 -3.19 5.98
CA SER A 45 0.77 -3.47 4.87
C SER A 45 1.80 -2.37 4.69
N THR A 46 1.40 -1.10 4.87
CA THR A 46 2.32 0.04 4.77
C THR A 46 3.47 -0.11 5.75
N LEU A 47 3.17 -0.43 6.99
CA LEU A 47 4.18 -0.61 8.04
C LEU A 47 5.00 -1.87 7.80
N TRP A 48 4.38 -2.94 7.32
CA TRP A 48 5.06 -4.19 6.99
C TRP A 48 6.11 -3.97 5.88
N PHE A 49 5.73 -3.25 4.81
CA PHE A 49 6.70 -2.90 3.77
C PHE A 49 7.80 -2.00 4.31
N ALA A 50 7.43 -1.02 5.13
CA ALA A 50 8.39 -0.05 5.67
C ALA A 50 9.53 -0.72 6.42
N GLU A 51 9.27 -1.85 7.08
CA GLU A 51 10.29 -2.62 7.80
C GLU A 51 11.25 -3.36 6.86
N ARG A 52 10.90 -3.50 5.58
CA ARG A 52 11.60 -4.39 4.65
C ARG A 52 12.20 -3.70 3.44
N VAL A 53 11.73 -2.50 3.11
CA VAL A 53 12.11 -1.83 1.87
C VAL A 53 12.67 -0.44 2.11
N LYS A 54 13.20 0.17 1.05
CA LYS A 54 13.81 1.49 1.13
C LYS A 54 12.81 2.60 1.37
N GLU A 55 11.67 2.56 0.67
CA GLU A 55 10.67 3.61 0.70
C GLU A 55 9.30 3.06 0.39
N VAL A 56 8.29 3.59 1.08
CA VAL A 56 6.89 3.30 0.80
C VAL A 56 6.17 4.63 0.58
N ILE A 57 5.40 4.72 -0.50
CA ILE A 57 4.45 5.81 -0.70
C ILE A 57 3.06 5.20 -0.70
N ALA A 58 2.20 5.64 0.20
CA ALA A 58 0.84 5.09 0.33
C ALA A 58 -0.19 6.20 0.16
N TYR A 59 -1.23 5.91 -0.60
CA TYR A 59 -2.33 6.82 -0.89
C TYR A 59 -3.55 6.41 -0.07
N GLU A 60 -4.06 7.34 0.73
CA GLU A 60 -5.19 7.08 1.62
C GLU A 60 -6.23 8.19 1.50
N VAL A 61 -7.46 7.84 1.11
CA VAL A 61 -8.55 8.80 0.94
C VAL A 61 -9.33 9.05 2.24
N ASP A 62 -9.28 8.11 3.19
CA ASP A 62 -9.95 8.25 4.46
C ASP A 62 -9.16 9.17 5.38
N LEU A 63 -9.74 10.33 5.72
CA LEU A 63 -9.03 11.35 6.49
C LEU A 63 -8.70 10.88 7.91
N ASP A 64 -9.60 10.16 8.56
CA ASP A 64 -9.37 9.68 9.93
C ASP A 64 -8.26 8.63 9.96
N TRP A 65 -8.30 7.71 9.02
CA TRP A 65 -7.29 6.68 8.88
C TRP A 65 -5.93 7.28 8.51
N PHE A 66 -5.94 8.23 7.58
CA PHE A 66 -4.74 8.96 7.19
C PHE A 66 -4.10 9.65 8.39
N ALA A 67 -4.89 10.38 9.20
CA ALA A 67 -4.37 11.10 10.35
C ALA A 67 -3.77 10.13 11.39
N MET A 68 -4.45 9.03 11.66
CA MET A 68 -3.98 8.04 12.61
C MET A 68 -2.66 7.42 12.18
N LEU A 69 -2.57 7.03 10.92
CA LEU A 69 -1.37 6.39 10.41
C LEU A 69 -0.23 7.38 10.28
N ASN A 70 -0.53 8.62 9.92
CA ASN A 70 0.49 9.66 9.77
C ASN A 70 1.22 9.97 11.08
N GLU A 71 0.54 9.80 12.21
CA GLU A 71 1.17 9.97 13.52
C GLU A 71 2.13 8.84 13.89
N ARG A 72 1.96 7.68 13.26
CA ARG A 72 2.67 6.44 13.62
C ARG A 72 3.66 5.98 12.56
N LYS A 73 3.63 6.59 11.39
CA LYS A 73 4.45 6.12 10.27
C LYS A 73 5.95 6.26 10.54
N PRO A 74 6.74 5.30 10.07
CA PRO A 74 8.20 5.45 10.04
C PRO A 74 8.64 6.53 9.03
N ASP A 75 9.90 6.95 9.14
CA ASP A 75 10.46 8.01 8.30
C ASP A 75 10.51 7.65 6.81
N ASN A 76 10.58 6.37 6.48
CA ASN A 76 10.64 5.93 5.08
C ASN A 76 9.26 5.77 4.44
N VAL A 77 8.19 6.16 5.14
CA VAL A 77 6.82 6.15 4.62
C VAL A 77 6.38 7.57 4.32
N LYS A 78 5.85 7.78 3.11
CA LYS A 78 5.17 9.01 2.71
C LYS A 78 3.71 8.70 2.49
N LEU A 79 2.83 9.44 3.15
CA LEU A 79 1.40 9.31 2.98
C LEU A 79 0.87 10.45 2.11
N ARG A 80 -0.06 10.11 1.21
CA ARG A 80 -0.75 11.07 0.34
C ARG A 80 -2.25 10.93 0.56
N ASN A 81 -2.91 12.04 0.81
CA ASN A 81 -4.38 12.03 0.88
C ASN A 81 -4.91 12.38 -0.51
N ALA A 82 -4.96 11.38 -1.36
CA ALA A 82 -5.44 11.51 -2.73
C ALA A 82 -5.91 10.15 -3.24
N ASN A 83 -6.76 10.15 -4.26
CA ASN A 83 -7.33 8.91 -4.81
C ASN A 83 -6.67 8.48 -6.12
N LYS A 84 -5.79 9.30 -6.67
CA LYS A 84 -5.10 9.00 -7.93
C LYS A 84 -3.60 9.14 -7.74
N PRO A 85 -2.80 8.31 -8.40
CA PRO A 85 -1.35 8.44 -8.32
C PRO A 85 -0.88 9.71 -9.02
N SER A 86 0.20 10.28 -8.51
CA SER A 86 0.95 11.29 -9.24
C SER A 86 1.61 10.66 -10.46
N LYS A 87 2.16 11.50 -11.33
CA LYS A 87 2.90 10.98 -12.49
C LYS A 87 4.27 10.51 -12.05
N TYR A 88 4.50 9.23 -12.19
CA TYR A 88 5.79 8.62 -11.91
C TYR A 88 6.41 8.09 -13.21
N LYS A 89 7.72 7.95 -13.22
CA LYS A 89 8.45 7.49 -14.40
C LYS A 89 9.05 6.12 -14.11
N GLN A 90 8.18 5.14 -13.84
CA GLN A 90 8.61 3.77 -13.55
C GLN A 90 9.63 3.70 -12.41
N LEU A 91 9.31 4.39 -11.30
CA LEU A 91 10.19 4.49 -10.14
C LEU A 91 10.06 3.33 -9.15
N PHE A 92 8.97 2.60 -9.22
CA PHE A 92 8.63 1.64 -8.17
C PHE A 92 8.86 0.21 -8.61
N ASP A 93 9.26 -0.62 -7.66
CA ASP A 93 9.49 -2.04 -7.86
C ASP A 93 8.21 -2.84 -7.65
N LEU A 94 7.29 -2.33 -6.83
CA LEU A 94 6.05 -3.00 -6.50
C LEU A 94 4.93 -2.01 -6.26
N LEU A 95 3.75 -2.30 -6.82
CA LEU A 95 2.49 -1.58 -6.58
C LEU A 95 1.49 -2.55 -5.95
N LEU A 96 0.98 -2.20 -4.76
CA LEU A 96 -0.12 -2.93 -4.13
C LEU A 96 -1.42 -2.12 -4.27
N ILE A 97 -2.43 -2.73 -4.85
CA ILE A 97 -3.75 -2.11 -5.03
C ILE A 97 -4.74 -2.78 -4.08
N ASP A 98 -5.10 -2.09 -3.02
CA ASP A 98 -5.98 -2.62 -1.97
C ASP A 98 -6.89 -1.55 -1.36
N GLY A 99 -6.92 -0.36 -1.93
CA GLY A 99 -7.63 0.77 -1.35
C GLY A 99 -9.11 0.83 -1.69
N GLU A 100 -9.80 1.73 -1.02
CA GLU A 100 -11.17 2.10 -1.26
C GLU A 100 -11.22 3.51 -1.83
N PRO A 101 -12.24 3.87 -2.62
CA PRO A 101 -13.28 2.98 -3.12
C PRO A 101 -12.76 2.03 -4.19
N VAL A 102 -13.41 0.89 -4.32
CA VAL A 102 -12.98 -0.18 -5.25
C VAL A 102 -12.87 0.30 -6.69
N ARG A 103 -13.74 1.23 -7.10
CA ARG A 103 -13.71 1.78 -8.47
C ARG A 103 -12.38 2.45 -8.82
N ASP A 104 -11.66 3.00 -7.83
CA ASP A 104 -10.38 3.65 -8.07
C ASP A 104 -9.28 2.65 -8.42
N ARG A 105 -9.49 1.37 -8.11
CA ARG A 105 -8.52 0.31 -8.44
C ARG A 105 -8.30 0.18 -9.95
N ILE A 106 -9.33 0.43 -10.75
CA ILE A 106 -9.21 0.42 -12.21
C ILE A 106 -8.25 1.52 -12.67
N THR A 107 -8.38 2.72 -12.12
CA THR A 107 -7.48 3.83 -12.43
C THR A 107 -6.02 3.46 -12.10
N TRP A 108 -5.80 2.86 -10.94
CA TRP A 108 -4.46 2.44 -10.53
C TRP A 108 -3.88 1.35 -11.43
N LEU A 109 -4.72 0.40 -11.84
CA LEU A 109 -4.30 -0.64 -12.78
C LEU A 109 -3.92 -0.06 -14.14
N GLU A 110 -4.69 0.92 -14.63
CA GLU A 110 -4.39 1.60 -15.89
C GLU A 110 -3.09 2.39 -15.82
N CYS A 111 -2.77 2.95 -14.66
CA CYS A 111 -1.54 3.71 -14.46
C CYS A 111 -0.32 2.83 -14.16
N ALA A 112 -0.51 1.58 -13.82
CA ALA A 112 0.56 0.70 -13.36
C ALA A 112 1.79 0.65 -14.29
N PRO A 113 1.63 0.58 -15.64
CA PRO A 113 2.80 0.55 -16.51
C PRO A 113 3.67 1.81 -16.45
N GLN A 114 3.11 2.93 -16.00
CA GLN A 114 3.84 4.19 -15.85
C GLN A 114 4.44 4.33 -14.46
N ILE A 115 3.98 3.54 -13.50
CA ILE A 115 4.39 3.60 -12.10
C ILE A 115 5.50 2.60 -11.83
N VAL A 116 5.34 1.37 -12.31
CA VAL A 116 6.20 0.23 -11.99
C VAL A 116 7.27 0.04 -13.06
N LYS A 117 8.47 -0.25 -12.62
CA LYS A 117 9.60 -0.58 -13.50
C LYS A 117 9.29 -1.83 -14.34
N PRO A 118 9.85 -1.95 -15.55
CA PRO A 118 9.81 -3.23 -16.26
C PRO A 118 10.40 -4.34 -15.37
N GLY A 119 9.69 -5.46 -15.30
CA GLY A 119 10.07 -6.56 -14.41
C GLY A 119 9.64 -6.41 -12.97
N GLY A 120 8.96 -5.30 -12.63
CA GLY A 120 8.39 -5.09 -11.30
C GLY A 120 7.10 -5.87 -11.08
N TRP A 121 6.42 -5.56 -9.98
CA TRP A 121 5.28 -6.33 -9.51
C TRP A 121 4.04 -5.44 -9.35
N VAL A 122 2.90 -5.95 -9.75
CA VAL A 122 1.59 -5.36 -9.43
C VAL A 122 0.79 -6.41 -8.70
N VAL A 123 0.37 -6.08 -7.47
CA VAL A 123 -0.39 -6.98 -6.61
C VAL A 123 -1.78 -6.36 -6.40
N LEU A 124 -2.81 -7.11 -6.76
CA LEU A 124 -4.20 -6.69 -6.58
C LEU A 124 -4.84 -7.59 -5.52
N ASP A 125 -5.23 -7.00 -4.41
CA ASP A 125 -5.90 -7.73 -3.35
C ASP A 125 -7.41 -7.67 -3.51
N ASN A 126 -8.10 -8.74 -3.13
CA ASN A 126 -9.56 -8.86 -3.22
C ASN A 126 -10.10 -8.54 -4.61
N ALA A 127 -9.47 -9.11 -5.63
CA ALA A 127 -9.82 -8.87 -7.02
C ALA A 127 -11.26 -9.33 -7.36
N ASN A 128 -11.85 -10.14 -6.52
CA ASN A 128 -13.19 -10.70 -6.71
C ASN A 128 -14.30 -9.93 -5.96
N ARG A 129 -14.00 -8.80 -5.38
CA ARG A 129 -15.01 -7.93 -4.75
C ARG A 129 -15.88 -7.24 -5.77
#